data_5fd021f2d75fdd6649bac876607e675f
#
_entry.id   5fd021f2d75fdd6649bac876607e675f
#
_cell.length_a   1.000
_cell.length_b   1.000
_cell.length_c   1.000
_cell.angle_alpha   90.00
_cell.angle_beta   90.00
_cell.angle_gamma   90.00
#
_symmetry.space_group_name_H-M   'P 1'
#
loop_
_entity.id
_entity.type
_entity.pdbx_description
1 polymer ?
#
loop_
_entity_poly.entity_id
_entity_poly.type
_entity_poly.pdbx_seq_one_letter_code
_entity_poly.pdbx_strand_id
1 'polypeptide(L)'
;SIASAMLTPEGLRGELEIARQGTGRPLNVNFFAHRPPAPDAAREARWRERLAPYYRELGLPPDAGKDALTRTPFDAATCEIILEYRPRVVSFHFGLPEAALLRRVKEAGSSRECFPVVGEAFWQGVGKR
;
A
#
# COMPACT_ATOMS: atom_id res chain seq x y z
N SER A 1 6.39 -12.09 4.89
CA SER A 1 5.66 -11.03 4.15
C SER A 1 6.25 -9.67 4.47
N ILE A 2 6.42 -8.83 3.46
CA ILE A 2 6.81 -7.43 3.61
C ILE A 2 5.54 -6.57 3.50
N ALA A 3 5.30 -5.71 4.51
CA ALA A 3 4.22 -4.73 4.52
C ALA A 3 4.74 -3.41 3.92
N SER A 4 4.54 -3.19 2.64
CA SER A 4 5.17 -2.08 1.91
C SER A 4 4.40 -0.76 1.94
N ALA A 5 3.19 -0.74 2.51
CA ALA A 5 2.32 0.44 2.48
C ALA A 5 2.87 1.71 3.15
N MET A 6 3.89 1.58 3.98
CA MET A 6 4.55 2.70 4.67
C MET A 6 6.02 2.87 4.26
N LEU A 7 6.47 2.11 3.28
CA LEU A 7 7.84 2.19 2.79
C LEU A 7 7.92 3.16 1.61
N THR A 8 9.03 3.90 1.55
CA THR A 8 9.42 4.59 0.33
C THR A 8 9.90 3.57 -0.72
N PRO A 9 9.99 3.93 -2.00
CA PRO A 9 10.57 3.05 -3.02
C PRO A 9 11.97 2.52 -2.62
N GLU A 10 12.83 3.35 -2.05
CA GLU A 10 14.16 2.97 -1.56
C GLU A 10 14.08 2.03 -0.37
N GLY A 11 13.19 2.31 0.58
CA GLY A 11 12.93 1.44 1.73
C GLY A 11 12.43 0.06 1.30
N LEU A 12 11.54 0.00 0.31
CA LEU A 12 11.06 -1.25 -0.25
C LEU A 12 12.18 -2.06 -0.89
N ARG A 13 13.08 -1.42 -1.66
CA ARG A 13 14.26 -2.08 -2.23
C ARG A 13 15.15 -2.67 -1.14
N GLY A 14 15.42 -1.90 -0.08
CA GLY A 14 16.23 -2.37 1.05
C GLY A 14 15.63 -3.61 1.73
N GLU A 15 14.33 -3.60 2.02
CA GLU A 15 13.63 -4.75 2.63
C GLU A 15 13.64 -5.98 1.71
N LEU A 16 13.46 -5.79 0.40
CA LEU A 16 13.51 -6.89 -0.56
C LEU A 16 14.90 -7.51 -0.66
N GLU A 17 15.96 -6.69 -0.63
CA GLU A 17 17.34 -7.17 -0.67
C GLU A 17 17.69 -7.95 0.61
N ILE A 18 17.33 -7.44 1.80
CA ILE A 18 17.51 -8.14 3.07
C ILE A 18 16.76 -9.48 3.06
N ALA A 19 15.51 -9.48 2.60
CA ALA A 19 14.72 -10.69 2.54
C ALA A 19 15.31 -11.73 1.56
N ARG A 20 15.81 -11.29 0.41
CA ARG A 20 16.45 -12.15 -0.59
C ARG A 20 17.71 -12.83 -0.06
N GLN A 21 18.50 -12.10 0.73
CA GLN A 21 19.70 -12.65 1.37
C GLN A 21 19.36 -13.55 2.57
N GLY A 22 18.28 -13.24 3.29
CA GLY A 22 17.90 -13.92 4.53
C GLY A 22 17.12 -15.21 4.35
N THR A 23 16.51 -15.46 3.18
CA THR A 23 15.69 -16.67 2.99
C THR A 23 15.55 -17.08 1.53
N GLY A 24 15.59 -18.39 1.27
CA GLY A 24 15.22 -18.96 -0.03
C GLY A 24 13.72 -19.30 -0.17
N ARG A 25 12.90 -18.95 0.84
CA ARG A 25 11.45 -19.24 0.81
C ARG A 25 10.68 -18.24 -0.03
N PRO A 26 9.49 -18.60 -0.54
CA PRO A 26 8.61 -17.66 -1.24
C PRO A 26 8.32 -16.42 -0.38
N LEU A 27 8.54 -15.25 -0.97
CA LEU A 27 8.27 -13.96 -0.35
C LEU A 27 6.95 -13.41 -0.85
N ASN A 28 6.12 -12.91 0.08
CA ASN A 28 4.96 -12.09 -0.22
C ASN A 28 5.28 -10.61 0.04
N VAL A 29 4.94 -9.76 -0.91
CA VAL A 29 4.97 -8.30 -0.74
C VAL A 29 3.55 -7.78 -0.78
N ASN A 30 3.14 -7.05 0.26
CA ASN A 30 1.78 -6.59 0.43
C ASN A 30 1.67 -5.08 0.24
N PHE A 31 0.73 -4.67 -0.60
CA PHE A 31 0.45 -3.27 -0.93
C PHE A 31 -0.98 -2.87 -0.58
N PHE A 32 -1.20 -1.56 -0.46
CA PHE A 32 -2.52 -0.97 -0.50
C PHE A 32 -2.87 -0.56 -1.93
N ALA A 33 -4.14 -0.73 -2.30
CA ALA A 33 -4.66 -0.36 -3.62
C ALA A 33 -5.88 0.58 -3.51
N HIS A 34 -6.01 1.28 -2.37
CA HIS A 34 -7.07 2.27 -2.17
C HIS A 34 -6.89 3.46 -3.12
N ARG A 35 -7.99 4.10 -3.47
CA ARG A 35 -7.95 5.39 -4.17
C ARG A 35 -7.70 6.49 -3.14
N PRO A 36 -6.67 7.33 -3.31
CA PRO A 36 -6.49 8.49 -2.44
C PRO A 36 -7.74 9.37 -2.47
N PRO A 37 -8.21 9.86 -1.31
CA PRO A 37 -9.33 10.79 -1.29
C PRO A 37 -8.95 12.09 -2.00
N ALA A 38 -9.93 12.73 -2.63
CA ALA A 38 -9.74 14.08 -3.15
C ALA A 38 -9.46 15.04 -1.98
N PRO A 39 -8.48 15.95 -2.10
CA PRO A 39 -8.23 16.96 -1.09
C PRO A 39 -9.48 17.81 -0.83
N ASP A 40 -9.86 17.97 0.43
CA ASP A 40 -10.98 18.82 0.88
C ASP A 40 -10.52 19.72 2.02
N ALA A 41 -10.03 20.90 1.68
CA ALA A 41 -9.48 21.86 2.63
C ALA A 41 -10.52 22.30 3.69
N ALA A 42 -11.79 22.42 3.31
CA ALA A 42 -12.86 22.80 4.23
C ALA A 42 -13.15 21.70 5.25
N ARG A 43 -13.15 20.45 4.81
CA ARG A 43 -13.31 19.27 5.69
C ARG A 43 -12.13 19.15 6.64
N GLU A 44 -10.91 19.33 6.15
CA GLU A 44 -9.72 19.30 6.99
C GLU A 44 -9.67 20.42 8.01
N ALA A 45 -10.05 21.64 7.63
CA ALA A 45 -10.14 22.76 8.58
C ALA A 45 -11.12 22.45 9.72
N ARG A 46 -12.31 21.96 9.42
CA ARG A 46 -13.29 21.53 10.44
C ARG A 46 -12.74 20.44 11.36
N TRP A 47 -11.99 19.48 10.84
CA TRP A 47 -11.36 18.46 11.65
C TRP A 47 -10.29 19.05 12.58
N ARG A 48 -9.47 19.97 12.09
CA ARG A 48 -8.44 20.65 12.89
C ARG A 48 -9.05 21.44 14.04
N GLU A 49 -10.12 22.19 13.78
CA GLU A 49 -10.86 22.89 14.85
C GLU A 49 -11.35 21.90 15.92
N ARG A 50 -11.88 20.77 15.51
CA ARG A 50 -12.40 19.75 16.41
C ARG A 50 -11.30 19.07 17.24
N LEU A 51 -10.11 18.95 16.69
CA LEU A 51 -8.95 18.36 17.34
C LEU A 51 -8.13 19.37 18.16
N ALA A 52 -8.31 20.67 17.95
CA ALA A 52 -7.54 21.72 18.62
C ALA A 52 -7.54 21.67 20.17
N PRO A 53 -8.63 21.31 20.87
CA PRO A 53 -8.60 21.12 22.31
C PRO A 53 -7.63 20.01 22.73
N TYR A 54 -7.63 18.90 22.05
CA TYR A 54 -6.75 17.75 22.33
C TYR A 54 -5.28 18.06 22.04
N TYR A 55 -5.00 18.81 20.98
CA TYR A 55 -3.64 19.27 20.68
C TYR A 55 -3.09 20.17 21.78
N ARG A 56 -3.93 21.07 22.32
CA ARG A 56 -3.54 21.93 23.46
C ARG A 56 -3.30 21.10 24.71
N GLU A 57 -4.16 20.14 25.02
CA GLU A 57 -4.03 19.26 26.18
C GLU A 57 -2.73 18.45 26.13
N LEU A 58 -2.36 17.99 24.93
CA LEU A 58 -1.14 17.19 24.70
C LEU A 58 0.12 18.04 24.47
N GLY A 59 0.01 19.38 24.49
CA GLY A 59 1.13 20.27 24.21
C GLY A 59 1.67 20.20 22.78
N LEU A 60 0.83 19.76 21.82
CA LEU A 60 1.20 19.63 20.42
C LEU A 60 0.93 20.93 19.65
N PRO A 61 1.75 21.26 18.63
CA PRO A 61 1.48 22.39 17.76
C PRO A 61 0.21 22.17 16.92
N PRO A 62 -0.52 23.25 16.54
CA PRO A 62 -1.78 23.13 15.78
C PRO A 62 -1.68 22.44 14.44
N ASP A 63 -0.47 22.36 13.89
CA ASP A 63 -0.15 21.71 12.61
C ASP A 63 0.57 20.37 12.77
N ALA A 64 0.62 19.83 13.97
CA ALA A 64 1.14 18.50 14.19
C ALA A 64 0.46 17.48 13.24
N GLY A 65 1.27 16.66 12.60
CA GLY A 65 0.78 15.63 11.67
C GLY A 65 0.55 16.09 10.23
N LYS A 66 0.86 17.33 9.87
CA LYS A 66 0.81 17.77 8.46
C LYS A 66 1.71 16.92 7.55
N ASP A 67 2.87 16.52 8.07
CA ASP A 67 3.88 15.73 7.37
C ASP A 67 3.79 14.25 7.76
N ALA A 68 2.64 13.81 8.29
CA ALA A 68 2.44 12.40 8.62
C ALA A 68 2.61 11.56 7.36
N LEU A 69 3.34 10.44 7.50
CA LEU A 69 3.56 9.49 6.43
C LEU A 69 2.23 9.07 5.80
N THR A 70 2.01 9.48 4.57
CA THR A 70 0.85 9.04 3.79
C THR A 70 1.11 7.61 3.31
N ARG A 71 0.11 6.76 3.48
CA ARG A 71 0.15 5.40 2.95
C ARG A 71 -0.07 5.47 1.45
N THR A 72 1.01 5.39 0.69
CA THR A 72 0.96 5.46 -0.77
C THR A 72 0.38 4.16 -1.32
N PRO A 73 -0.68 4.19 -2.14
CA PRO A 73 -1.17 3.01 -2.83
C PRO A 73 -0.16 2.53 -3.87
N PHE A 74 -0.33 1.27 -4.29
CA PHE A 74 0.48 0.69 -5.36
C PHE A 74 0.40 1.53 -6.63
N ASP A 75 1.54 1.93 -7.15
CA ASP A 75 1.71 2.81 -8.30
C ASP A 75 2.72 2.27 -9.32
N ALA A 76 3.01 3.08 -10.34
CA ALA A 76 3.97 2.70 -11.38
C ALA A 76 5.39 2.53 -10.81
N ALA A 77 5.82 3.36 -9.85
CA ALA A 77 7.16 3.30 -9.28
C ALA A 77 7.36 2.00 -8.48
N THR A 78 6.41 1.65 -7.62
CA THR A 78 6.43 0.40 -6.87
C THR A 78 6.24 -0.82 -7.78
N CYS A 79 5.48 -0.68 -8.88
CA CYS A 79 5.37 -1.73 -9.90
C CYS A 79 6.74 -2.07 -10.52
N GLU A 80 7.54 -1.07 -10.90
CA GLU A 80 8.89 -1.32 -11.46
C GLU A 80 9.78 -2.11 -10.49
N ILE A 81 9.71 -1.82 -9.20
CA ILE A 81 10.45 -2.56 -8.18
C ILE A 81 9.99 -4.02 -8.14
N ILE A 82 8.69 -4.26 -8.17
CA ILE A 82 8.15 -5.63 -8.20
C ILE A 82 8.57 -6.38 -9.46
N LEU A 83 8.63 -5.71 -10.61
CA LEU A 83 9.10 -6.32 -11.86
C LEU A 83 10.59 -6.66 -11.84
N GLU A 84 11.40 -5.88 -11.13
CA GLU A 84 12.82 -6.11 -10.94
C GLU A 84 13.08 -7.29 -10.00
N TYR A 85 12.48 -7.28 -8.81
CA TYR A 85 12.73 -8.28 -7.76
C TYR A 85 11.95 -9.58 -7.94
N ARG A 86 10.83 -9.56 -8.65
CA ARG A 86 9.96 -10.70 -8.96
C ARG A 86 9.62 -11.56 -7.73
N PRO A 87 9.06 -10.97 -6.67
CA PRO A 87 8.64 -11.75 -5.52
C PRO A 87 7.61 -12.79 -5.95
N ARG A 88 7.59 -13.93 -5.30
CA ARG A 88 6.72 -15.03 -5.68
C ARG A 88 5.24 -14.72 -5.48
N VAL A 89 4.92 -13.89 -4.48
CA VAL A 89 3.55 -13.47 -4.18
C VAL A 89 3.48 -11.96 -4.04
N VAL A 90 2.48 -11.35 -4.67
CA VAL A 90 2.11 -9.95 -4.47
C VAL A 90 0.66 -9.90 -4.04
N SER A 91 0.39 -9.27 -2.90
CA SER A 91 -0.97 -9.15 -2.35
C SER A 91 -1.38 -7.69 -2.22
N PHE A 92 -2.69 -7.46 -2.30
CA PHE A 92 -3.27 -6.11 -2.24
C PHE A 92 -4.37 -6.03 -1.19
N HIS A 93 -4.40 -4.92 -0.42
CA HIS A 93 -5.47 -4.55 0.48
C HIS A 93 -6.25 -3.35 -0.07
N PHE A 94 -7.52 -3.26 0.29
CA PHE A 94 -8.41 -2.14 -0.08
C PHE A 94 -8.70 -2.02 -1.58
N GLY A 95 -8.77 -3.14 -2.28
CA GLY A 95 -9.07 -3.22 -3.70
C GLY A 95 -7.95 -3.80 -4.54
N LEU A 96 -8.04 -3.59 -5.85
CA LEU A 96 -7.02 -3.96 -6.82
C LEU A 96 -6.43 -2.69 -7.46
N PRO A 97 -5.14 -2.71 -7.82
CA PRO A 97 -4.54 -1.61 -8.56
C PRO A 97 -5.14 -1.50 -9.97
N GLU A 98 -4.74 -0.46 -10.70
CA GLU A 98 -5.11 -0.29 -12.10
C GLU A 98 -4.82 -1.55 -12.91
N ALA A 99 -5.75 -1.89 -13.82
CA ALA A 99 -5.68 -3.12 -14.61
C ALA A 99 -4.37 -3.26 -15.41
N ALA A 100 -3.80 -2.14 -15.86
CA ALA A 100 -2.53 -2.12 -16.57
C ALA A 100 -1.37 -2.56 -15.68
N LEU A 101 -1.28 -2.04 -14.46
CA LEU A 101 -0.24 -2.41 -13.49
C LEU A 101 -0.40 -3.87 -13.04
N LEU A 102 -1.63 -4.29 -12.76
CA LEU A 102 -1.92 -5.67 -12.37
C LEU A 102 -1.51 -6.67 -13.46
N ARG A 103 -1.76 -6.33 -14.73
CA ARG A 103 -1.35 -7.15 -15.87
C ARG A 103 0.18 -7.30 -15.93
N ARG A 104 0.92 -6.21 -15.81
CA ARG A 104 2.39 -6.21 -15.79
C ARG A 104 2.96 -7.12 -14.70
N VAL A 105 2.42 -7.02 -13.48
CA VAL A 105 2.82 -7.90 -12.35
C VAL A 105 2.56 -9.37 -12.66
N LYS A 106 1.41 -9.70 -13.27
CA LYS A 106 1.07 -11.09 -13.67
C LYS A 106 1.98 -11.61 -14.77
N GLU A 107 2.27 -10.81 -15.79
CA GLU A 107 3.14 -11.18 -16.92
C GLU A 107 4.58 -11.40 -16.48
N ALA A 108 5.05 -10.71 -15.45
CA ALA A 108 6.38 -10.90 -14.89
C ALA A 108 6.57 -12.22 -14.13
N GLY A 109 5.52 -13.04 -14.01
CA GLY A 109 5.60 -14.36 -13.39
C GLY A 109 5.51 -14.35 -11.86
N SER A 110 5.18 -13.22 -11.27
CA SER A 110 4.75 -13.18 -9.86
C SER A 110 3.48 -14.01 -9.72
N SER A 111 3.51 -15.02 -8.85
CA SER A 111 2.51 -16.12 -8.78
C SER A 111 1.06 -15.67 -8.74
N ARG A 112 0.23 -16.56 -9.19
CA ARG A 112 -1.22 -16.55 -9.41
C ARG A 112 -2.11 -16.22 -8.20
N GLU A 113 -1.56 -15.83 -7.06
CA GLU A 113 -2.34 -15.57 -5.86
C GLU A 113 -2.35 -14.08 -5.50
N CYS A 114 -3.00 -13.27 -6.35
CA CYS A 114 -3.49 -11.97 -5.91
C CYS A 114 -4.71 -12.22 -5.01
N PHE A 115 -4.52 -12.22 -3.70
CA PHE A 115 -5.63 -12.20 -2.76
C PHE A 115 -6.01 -10.74 -2.48
N PRO A 116 -7.21 -10.29 -2.89
CA PRO A 116 -7.78 -9.10 -2.30
C PRO A 116 -8.19 -9.45 -0.86
N VAL A 117 -7.41 -9.03 0.11
CA VAL A 117 -7.81 -9.17 1.50
C VAL A 117 -8.70 -8.00 1.85
N VAL A 118 -10.00 -8.29 2.02
CA VAL A 118 -11.07 -7.47 2.60
C VAL A 118 -11.62 -6.34 1.72
N GLY A 119 -12.79 -6.60 1.19
CA GLY A 119 -13.68 -5.70 0.48
C GLY A 119 -14.63 -6.52 -0.41
N GLU A 120 -15.75 -5.98 -0.84
CA GLU A 120 -16.78 -6.65 -1.65
C GLU A 120 -16.26 -7.40 -2.90
N ALA A 121 -15.07 -7.05 -3.39
CA ALA A 121 -14.41 -7.72 -4.51
C ALA A 121 -13.98 -9.18 -4.23
N PHE A 122 -13.87 -9.59 -2.96
CA PHE A 122 -13.52 -10.97 -2.61
C PHE A 122 -14.58 -11.98 -3.06
N TRP A 123 -15.85 -11.60 -2.99
CA TRP A 123 -16.97 -12.50 -3.29
C TRP A 123 -17.23 -12.70 -4.79
N GLN A 124 -16.78 -11.78 -5.65
CA GLN A 124 -17.01 -11.91 -7.10
C GLN A 124 -16.02 -12.86 -7.80
N GLY A 125 -14.88 -13.16 -7.18
CA GLY A 125 -13.83 -14.03 -7.73
C GLY A 125 -13.97 -15.52 -7.39
N VAL A 126 -14.71 -15.87 -6.34
CA VAL A 126 -14.83 -17.25 -5.82
C VAL A 126 -16.00 -18.02 -6.42
N GLY A 127 -16.89 -17.35 -7.15
CA GLY A 127 -18.16 -17.92 -7.63
C GLY A 127 -18.15 -18.54 -9.03
N LYS A 128 -17.01 -18.68 -9.69
CA LYS A 128 -16.93 -19.32 -11.03
C LYS A 128 -15.76 -20.33 -11.08
N ARG A 129 -16.02 -21.49 -10.57
CA ARG A 129 -15.43 -22.75 -11.04
C ARG A 129 -16.54 -23.72 -11.36
#